data_38552ceb9bc496d7ffbf6594a78da27e
#
_entry.id   38552ceb9bc496d7ffbf6594a78da27e
#
_cell.length_a   1.000
_cell.length_b   1.000
_cell.length_c   1.000
_cell.angle_alpha   90.00
_cell.angle_beta   90.00
_cell.angle_gamma   90.00
#
_symmetry.space_group_name_H-M   'P 1'
#
loop_
_entity.id
_entity.type
_entity.pdbx_description
1 polymer ?
#
loop_
_entity_poly.entity_id
_entity_poly.type
_entity_poly.pdbx_seq_one_letter_code
_entity_poly.pdbx_strand_id
1 'polypeptide(L)'
;IAGCKQACDSALKLFATNSHVYNAIGREREGKEAFTPEQLENKNIFVVIQDSKLELYEPLVHIITAQCMEYFSNRDNNNQHTILMCLDEFASFGHLEITPALRKLRKKHVRIMVLTQSLADIDLIYGRDERMAMLNNFAYKIVLGCSDSDTQEYFSRLIGEKEVYRKAVSKNGKQVTNTRTEAKERIVPPAELARLGRHMILLAEGKYYKLTKNYYFELDLWDRVKKCINNLSRIQEEDFSEKNTLSLTDENK
;
A
#
# COMPACT_ATOMS: atom_id res chain seq x y z
N ILE A 1 17.83 23.03 -24.27
CA ILE A 1 17.55 24.05 -23.21
C ILE A 1 16.04 24.25 -23.05
N ALA A 2 15.24 24.44 -24.14
CA ALA A 2 13.80 24.66 -24.04
C ALA A 2 13.05 23.50 -23.37
N GLY A 3 13.38 22.25 -23.71
CA GLY A 3 12.76 21.05 -23.12
C GLY A 3 13.05 20.90 -21.63
N CYS A 4 14.27 21.24 -21.17
CA CYS A 4 14.59 21.19 -19.73
C CYS A 4 13.80 22.26 -18.97
N LYS A 5 13.64 23.46 -19.53
CA LYS A 5 12.82 24.50 -18.91
C LYS A 5 11.37 24.08 -18.78
N GLN A 6 10.78 23.52 -19.84
CA GLN A 6 9.41 23.04 -19.83
C GLN A 6 9.18 21.91 -18.79
N ALA A 7 10.14 20.99 -18.66
CA ALA A 7 10.08 19.93 -17.65
C ALA A 7 10.14 20.52 -16.22
N CYS A 8 11.04 21.47 -15.98
CA CYS A 8 11.11 22.17 -14.68
C CYS A 8 9.83 22.96 -14.39
N ASP A 9 9.32 23.71 -15.36
CA ASP A 9 8.08 24.48 -15.20
C ASP A 9 6.90 23.57 -14.89
N SER A 10 6.81 22.40 -15.54
CA SER A 10 5.77 21.40 -15.26
C SER A 10 5.90 20.82 -13.84
N ALA A 11 7.10 20.44 -13.42
CA ALA A 11 7.36 19.89 -12.09
C ALA A 11 7.06 20.90 -10.96
N LEU A 12 7.36 22.19 -11.19
CA LEU A 12 7.15 23.24 -10.21
C LEU A 12 5.75 23.84 -10.24
N LYS A 13 4.96 23.58 -11.28
CA LYS A 13 3.63 24.16 -11.47
C LYS A 13 2.71 23.96 -10.27
N LEU A 14 2.69 22.77 -9.69
CA LEU A 14 1.88 22.46 -8.51
C LEU A 14 2.20 23.42 -7.35
N PHE A 15 3.47 23.62 -7.07
CA PHE A 15 3.94 24.45 -5.95
C PHE A 15 3.77 25.95 -6.22
N ALA A 16 3.85 26.39 -7.48
CA ALA A 16 3.78 27.78 -7.86
C ALA A 16 2.33 28.30 -8.01
N THR A 17 1.39 27.42 -8.44
CA THR A 17 0.04 27.84 -8.83
C THR A 17 -1.07 27.34 -7.93
N ASN A 18 -0.83 26.27 -7.14
CA ASN A 18 -1.84 25.71 -6.25
C ASN A 18 -1.77 26.38 -4.87
N SER A 19 -2.75 27.23 -4.57
CA SER A 19 -2.82 27.95 -3.31
C SER A 19 -2.92 27.03 -2.08
N HIS A 20 -3.57 25.88 -2.20
CA HIS A 20 -3.66 24.91 -1.09
C HIS A 20 -2.29 24.30 -0.79
N VAL A 21 -1.55 23.89 -1.82
CA VAL A 21 -0.19 23.35 -1.64
C VAL A 21 0.74 24.45 -1.11
N TYR A 22 0.74 25.63 -1.73
CA TYR A 22 1.53 26.78 -1.26
C TYR A 22 1.26 27.08 0.21
N ASN A 23 0.00 27.04 0.62
CA ASN A 23 -0.40 27.29 2.00
C ASN A 23 -0.05 26.11 2.94
N ALA A 24 -0.01 24.87 2.46
CA ALA A 24 0.32 23.69 3.25
C ALA A 24 1.82 23.55 3.52
N ILE A 25 2.68 23.90 2.53
CA ILE A 25 4.14 23.83 2.64
C ILE A 25 4.80 25.16 3.00
N GLY A 26 4.01 26.23 3.07
CA GLY A 26 4.49 27.57 3.43
C GLY A 26 4.97 27.64 4.88
N ARG A 27 5.40 28.84 5.29
CA ARG A 27 5.91 29.10 6.64
C ARG A 27 4.89 28.69 7.70
N GLU A 28 5.41 28.23 8.85
CA GLU A 28 4.60 28.02 10.06
C GLU A 28 3.67 29.21 10.29
N ARG A 29 2.38 28.88 10.44
CA ARG A 29 1.37 29.87 10.82
C ARG A 29 1.18 29.77 12.31
N GLU A 30 0.94 30.91 12.94
CA GLU A 30 0.62 31.00 14.36
C GLU A 30 -0.46 29.96 14.73
N GLY A 31 -0.11 29.03 15.63
CA GLY A 31 -1.00 27.95 16.09
C GLY A 31 -1.05 26.67 15.25
N LYS A 32 -0.26 26.55 14.14
CA LYS A 32 -0.18 25.32 13.34
C LYS A 32 1.26 24.80 13.31
N GLU A 33 1.45 23.60 13.85
CA GLU A 33 2.72 22.90 13.81
C GLU A 33 2.97 22.35 12.40
N ALA A 34 4.15 22.64 11.83
CA ALA A 34 4.56 22.05 10.55
C ALA A 34 4.87 20.55 10.74
N PHE A 35 4.58 19.76 9.72
CA PHE A 35 4.99 18.35 9.70
C PHE A 35 6.50 18.26 9.52
N THR A 36 7.13 17.48 10.40
CA THR A 36 8.51 17.01 10.25
C THR A 36 8.57 15.49 10.46
N PRO A 37 9.49 14.77 9.77
CA PRO A 37 9.59 13.32 9.92
C PRO A 37 9.90 12.85 11.36
N GLU A 38 10.53 13.67 12.19
CA GLU A 38 10.82 13.39 13.60
C GLU A 38 9.56 13.17 14.43
N GLN A 39 8.47 13.80 14.04
CA GLN A 39 7.18 13.65 14.72
C GLN A 39 6.64 12.21 14.63
N LEU A 40 7.07 11.42 13.63
CA LEU A 40 6.70 10.02 13.49
C LEU A 40 7.20 9.13 14.63
N GLU A 41 8.15 9.61 15.45
CA GLU A 41 8.57 8.90 16.66
C GLU A 41 7.47 8.89 17.75
N ASN A 42 6.61 9.91 17.76
CA ASN A 42 5.65 10.13 18.86
C ASN A 42 4.21 10.34 18.39
N LYS A 43 3.98 10.51 17.09
CA LYS A 43 2.66 10.82 16.52
C LYS A 43 2.31 9.85 15.38
N ASN A 44 1.01 9.59 15.22
CA ASN A 44 0.49 8.97 13.99
C ASN A 44 0.15 10.07 13.00
N ILE A 45 0.71 10.02 11.82
CA ILE A 45 0.51 10.99 10.76
C ILE A 45 -0.28 10.32 9.63
N PHE A 46 -1.38 10.95 9.21
CA PHE A 46 -2.21 10.50 8.10
C PHE A 46 -2.16 11.55 7.00
N VAL A 47 -1.64 11.17 5.83
CA VAL A 47 -1.67 11.98 4.62
C VAL A 47 -2.86 11.49 3.79
N VAL A 48 -3.91 12.29 3.71
CA VAL A 48 -5.15 11.93 3.02
C VAL A 48 -5.27 12.77 1.75
N ILE A 49 -5.37 12.10 0.61
CA ILE A 49 -5.52 12.72 -0.71
C ILE A 49 -6.75 12.10 -1.38
N GLN A 50 -7.60 12.94 -1.97
CA GLN A 50 -8.74 12.46 -2.76
C GLN A 50 -8.24 11.78 -4.04
N ASP A 51 -8.81 10.63 -4.41
CA ASP A 51 -8.41 9.85 -5.59
C ASP A 51 -8.34 10.69 -6.87
N SER A 52 -9.34 11.55 -7.10
CA SER A 52 -9.38 12.46 -8.26
C SER A 52 -8.24 13.47 -8.32
N LYS A 53 -7.43 13.57 -7.27
CA LYS A 53 -6.32 14.53 -7.14
C LYS A 53 -4.96 13.85 -6.94
N LEU A 54 -4.91 12.53 -6.89
CA LEU A 54 -3.67 11.78 -6.63
C LEU A 54 -2.58 12.13 -7.64
N GLU A 55 -2.88 12.10 -8.94
CA GLU A 55 -1.94 12.47 -10.01
C GLU A 55 -1.42 13.91 -9.85
N LEU A 56 -2.31 14.84 -9.47
CA LEU A 56 -1.92 16.24 -9.26
C LEU A 56 -0.95 16.39 -8.08
N TYR A 57 -1.16 15.63 -6.99
CA TYR A 57 -0.37 15.73 -5.76
C TYR A 57 0.80 14.72 -5.70
N GLU A 58 1.00 13.90 -6.72
CA GLU A 58 2.11 12.95 -6.79
C GLU A 58 3.47 13.58 -6.41
N PRO A 59 3.87 14.76 -6.95
CA PRO A 59 5.15 15.38 -6.59
C PRO A 59 5.27 15.71 -5.09
N LEU A 60 4.17 16.10 -4.46
CA LEU A 60 4.14 16.38 -3.01
C LEU A 60 4.30 15.09 -2.20
N VAL A 61 3.63 14.01 -2.59
CA VAL A 61 3.78 12.68 -1.96
C VAL A 61 5.23 12.21 -2.07
N HIS A 62 5.85 12.40 -3.23
CA HIS A 62 7.26 12.04 -3.43
C HIS A 62 8.18 12.80 -2.47
N ILE A 63 8.00 14.11 -2.31
CA ILE A 63 8.82 14.91 -1.38
C ILE A 63 8.64 14.43 0.06
N ILE A 64 7.39 14.25 0.52
CA ILE A 64 7.09 13.78 1.87
C ILE A 64 7.72 12.39 2.10
N THR A 65 7.54 11.48 1.15
CA THR A 65 8.07 10.12 1.22
C THR A 65 9.60 10.13 1.24
N ALA A 66 10.24 10.92 0.38
CA ALA A 66 11.70 11.04 0.33
C ALA A 66 12.27 11.57 1.66
N GLN A 67 11.67 12.62 2.23
CA GLN A 67 12.07 13.16 3.54
C GLN A 67 11.91 12.13 4.66
N CYS A 68 10.80 11.40 4.68
CA CYS A 68 10.61 10.31 5.65
C CYS A 68 11.67 9.21 5.48
N MET A 69 11.94 8.79 4.23
CA MET A 69 12.95 7.76 3.95
C MET A 69 14.36 8.20 4.34
N GLU A 70 14.71 9.47 4.11
CA GLU A 70 15.99 10.04 4.53
C GLU A 70 16.11 10.04 6.06
N TYR A 71 15.08 10.54 6.76
CA TYR A 71 15.03 10.51 8.22
C TYR A 71 15.18 9.08 8.75
N PHE A 72 14.40 8.14 8.22
CA PHE A 72 14.47 6.73 8.63
C PHE A 72 15.84 6.10 8.39
N SER A 73 16.53 6.49 7.31
CA SER A 73 17.86 5.97 7.00
C SER A 73 18.90 6.43 8.01
N ASN A 74 18.72 7.61 8.59
CA ASN A 74 19.60 8.21 9.60
C ASN A 74 19.19 7.87 11.05
N ARG A 75 18.03 7.19 11.23
CA ARG A 75 17.52 6.81 12.54
C ARG A 75 18.49 5.90 13.30
N ASP A 76 18.61 6.06 14.63
CA ASP A 76 19.42 5.20 15.46
C ASP A 76 18.93 3.74 15.42
N ASN A 77 19.86 2.81 15.31
CA ASN A 77 19.58 1.37 15.35
C ASN A 77 19.11 0.89 16.73
N ASN A 78 19.45 1.61 17.79
CA ASN A 78 19.09 1.28 19.17
C ASN A 78 17.68 1.77 19.55
N ASN A 79 17.04 2.52 18.66
CA ASN A 79 15.69 2.98 18.89
C ASN A 79 14.73 1.77 18.93
N GLN A 80 14.05 1.58 20.07
CA GLN A 80 13.16 0.43 20.28
C GLN A 80 11.76 0.62 19.68
N HIS A 81 11.37 1.86 19.38
CA HIS A 81 10.08 2.13 18.78
C HIS A 81 10.04 1.64 17.33
N THR A 82 8.98 0.95 16.97
CA THR A 82 8.75 0.52 15.58
C THR A 82 7.82 1.51 14.90
N ILE A 83 8.27 2.05 13.77
CA ILE A 83 7.45 2.89 12.89
C ILE A 83 6.87 2.01 11.79
N LEU A 84 5.59 2.12 11.52
CA LEU A 84 4.93 1.51 10.36
C LEU A 84 4.62 2.60 9.34
N MET A 85 5.21 2.47 8.17
CA MET A 85 4.85 3.25 6.98
C MET A 85 3.86 2.42 6.16
N CYS A 86 2.62 2.89 6.06
CA CYS A 86 1.56 2.24 5.31
C CYS A 86 1.26 3.07 4.05
N LEU A 87 1.42 2.44 2.89
CA LEU A 87 1.16 3.02 1.58
C LEU A 87 -0.07 2.31 0.99
N ASP A 88 -1.22 2.92 1.18
CA ASP A 88 -2.49 2.44 0.62
C ASP A 88 -2.57 2.89 -0.85
N GLU A 89 -3.12 2.07 -1.72
CA GLU A 89 -3.17 2.28 -3.18
C GLU A 89 -1.79 2.61 -3.77
N PHE A 90 -0.78 1.80 -3.43
CA PHE A 90 0.64 2.06 -3.68
C PHE A 90 0.97 2.43 -5.14
N ALA A 91 0.34 1.77 -6.10
CA ALA A 91 0.57 2.03 -7.53
C ALA A 91 0.13 3.45 -7.96
N SER A 92 -0.78 4.09 -7.22
CA SER A 92 -1.28 5.43 -7.54
C SER A 92 -0.31 6.56 -7.15
N PHE A 93 0.78 6.24 -6.43
CA PHE A 93 1.78 7.25 -6.03
C PHE A 93 2.92 7.41 -7.05
N GLY A 94 2.84 6.77 -8.21
CA GLY A 94 3.94 6.78 -9.17
C GLY A 94 5.17 6.02 -8.65
N HIS A 95 6.35 6.32 -9.20
CA HIS A 95 7.58 5.60 -8.88
C HIS A 95 8.24 6.14 -7.61
N LEU A 96 8.10 5.44 -6.48
CA LEU A 96 8.80 5.71 -5.23
C LEU A 96 10.04 4.82 -5.08
N GLU A 97 11.14 5.34 -4.55
CA GLU A 97 12.39 4.61 -4.27
C GLU A 97 12.25 3.64 -3.07
N ILE A 98 11.25 2.74 -3.16
CA ILE A 98 10.87 1.85 -2.04
C ILE A 98 11.81 0.64 -1.92
N THR A 99 12.30 0.12 -3.05
CA THR A 99 13.10 -1.12 -3.07
C THR A 99 14.40 -1.00 -2.26
N PRO A 100 15.20 0.08 -2.36
CA PRO A 100 16.34 0.31 -1.48
C PRO A 100 15.95 0.46 -0.01
N ALA A 101 14.80 1.10 0.25
CA ALA A 101 14.29 1.32 1.60
C ALA A 101 13.93 0.01 2.29
N LEU A 102 13.24 -0.93 1.62
CA LEU A 102 12.91 -2.25 2.14
C LEU A 102 14.13 -3.03 2.65
N ARG A 103 15.28 -2.86 1.99
CA ARG A 103 16.52 -3.54 2.39
C ARG A 103 17.19 -2.90 3.62
N LYS A 104 17.14 -1.58 3.73
CA LYS A 104 17.89 -0.81 4.73
C LYS A 104 17.11 -0.57 6.01
N LEU A 105 15.82 -0.24 5.90
CA LEU A 105 15.04 0.30 7.01
C LEU A 105 14.62 -0.74 8.04
N ARG A 106 14.67 -2.03 7.69
CA ARG A 106 14.41 -3.11 8.66
C ARG A 106 15.31 -3.01 9.91
N LYS A 107 16.59 -2.66 9.72
CA LYS A 107 17.55 -2.49 10.82
C LYS A 107 17.29 -1.24 11.67
N LYS A 108 16.51 -0.31 11.13
CA LYS A 108 16.12 0.94 11.77
C LYS A 108 14.77 0.85 12.49
N HIS A 109 14.24 -0.36 12.66
CA HIS A 109 12.91 -0.60 13.24
C HIS A 109 11.77 0.09 12.48
N VAL A 110 11.94 0.29 11.17
CA VAL A 110 10.88 0.77 10.28
C VAL A 110 10.33 -0.41 9.49
N ARG A 111 9.01 -0.50 9.45
CA ARG A 111 8.26 -1.50 8.68
C ARG A 111 7.50 -0.78 7.59
N ILE A 112 7.51 -1.36 6.39
CA ILE A 112 6.79 -0.82 5.24
C ILE A 112 5.71 -1.82 4.87
N MET A 113 4.47 -1.34 4.79
CA MET A 113 3.32 -2.07 4.29
C MET A 113 2.82 -1.36 3.03
N VAL A 114 2.66 -2.11 1.97
CA VAL A 114 2.08 -1.62 0.71
C VAL A 114 0.82 -2.39 0.40
N LEU A 115 -0.20 -1.69 -0.07
CA LEU A 115 -1.43 -2.28 -0.56
C LEU A 115 -1.58 -1.94 -2.04
N THR A 116 -2.00 -2.91 -2.82
CA THR A 116 -2.24 -2.76 -4.26
C THR A 116 -3.36 -3.68 -4.69
N GLN A 117 -4.04 -3.33 -5.77
CA GLN A 117 -5.14 -4.14 -6.30
C GLN A 117 -4.61 -5.32 -7.13
N SER A 118 -3.52 -5.11 -7.90
CA SER A 118 -2.91 -6.14 -8.72
C SER A 118 -1.39 -5.98 -8.81
N LEU A 119 -0.70 -7.03 -9.24
CA LEU A 119 0.72 -6.95 -9.59
C LEU A 119 0.95 -6.24 -10.92
N ALA A 120 -0.05 -6.25 -11.80
CA ALA A 120 0.01 -5.56 -13.08
C ALA A 120 0.09 -4.04 -12.89
N ASP A 121 -0.59 -3.49 -11.89
CA ASP A 121 -0.53 -2.06 -11.56
C ASP A 121 0.89 -1.65 -11.12
N ILE A 122 1.56 -2.52 -10.37
CA ILE A 122 2.97 -2.30 -10.00
C ILE A 122 3.87 -2.42 -11.23
N ASP A 123 3.61 -3.36 -12.15
CA ASP A 123 4.40 -3.53 -13.37
C ASP A 123 4.34 -2.30 -14.29
N LEU A 124 3.21 -1.58 -14.33
CA LEU A 124 3.06 -0.34 -15.09
C LEU A 124 4.00 0.77 -14.61
N ILE A 125 4.28 0.84 -13.32
CA ILE A 125 5.08 1.90 -12.70
C ILE A 125 6.56 1.51 -12.59
N TYR A 126 6.83 0.29 -12.13
CA TYR A 126 8.17 -0.17 -11.77
C TYR A 126 8.80 -1.12 -12.79
N GLY A 127 7.97 -1.71 -13.67
CA GLY A 127 8.40 -2.81 -14.51
C GLY A 127 8.53 -4.12 -13.74
N ARG A 128 8.55 -5.22 -14.49
CA ARG A 128 8.51 -6.58 -13.95
C ARG A 128 9.70 -6.93 -13.05
N ASP A 129 10.90 -6.52 -13.44
CA ASP A 129 12.13 -6.88 -12.74
C ASP A 129 12.19 -6.19 -11.36
N GLU A 130 11.86 -4.92 -11.30
CA GLU A 130 11.83 -4.18 -10.05
C GLU A 130 10.71 -4.66 -9.14
N ARG A 131 9.51 -4.94 -9.67
CA ARG A 131 8.44 -5.59 -8.90
C ARG A 131 8.92 -6.92 -8.29
N MET A 132 9.61 -7.76 -9.04
CA MET A 132 10.15 -9.02 -8.52
C MET A 132 11.15 -8.79 -7.39
N ALA A 133 12.07 -7.82 -7.57
CA ALA A 133 13.02 -7.43 -6.54
C ALA A 133 12.31 -6.91 -5.27
N MET A 134 11.28 -6.10 -5.44
CA MET A 134 10.44 -5.57 -4.35
C MET A 134 9.74 -6.70 -3.61
N LEU A 135 9.03 -7.59 -4.32
CA LEU A 135 8.29 -8.70 -3.72
C LEU A 135 9.20 -9.65 -2.95
N ASN A 136 10.43 -9.87 -3.41
CA ASN A 136 11.41 -10.71 -2.70
C ASN A 136 11.89 -10.09 -1.38
N ASN A 137 11.79 -8.78 -1.23
CA ASN A 137 12.17 -8.09 0.01
C ASN A 137 11.03 -8.02 1.05
N PHE A 138 9.77 -8.29 0.67
CA PHE A 138 8.68 -8.39 1.63
C PHE A 138 8.70 -9.75 2.33
N ALA A 139 8.80 -9.72 3.67
CA ALA A 139 8.78 -10.94 4.50
C ALA A 139 7.39 -11.58 4.54
N TYR A 140 6.36 -10.77 4.47
CA TYR A 140 4.96 -11.17 4.50
C TYR A 140 4.26 -10.74 3.22
N LYS A 141 3.43 -11.63 2.67
CA LYS A 141 2.55 -11.33 1.54
C LYS A 141 1.16 -11.81 1.88
N ILE A 142 0.18 -10.93 1.76
CA ILE A 142 -1.22 -11.21 2.08
C ILE A 142 -2.03 -11.09 0.80
N VAL A 143 -2.73 -12.16 0.43
CA VAL A 143 -3.65 -12.19 -0.70
C VAL A 143 -5.07 -12.19 -0.16
N LEU A 144 -5.76 -11.07 -0.31
CA LEU A 144 -7.17 -10.93 0.08
C LEU A 144 -8.12 -11.44 -0.99
N GLY A 145 -7.67 -11.44 -2.24
CA GLY A 145 -8.34 -11.87 -3.44
C GLY A 145 -7.66 -11.19 -4.61
N CYS A 146 -7.71 -11.78 -5.78
CA CYS A 146 -7.17 -11.19 -7.00
C CYS A 146 -8.03 -11.56 -8.20
N SER A 147 -8.34 -10.59 -9.03
CA SER A 147 -9.15 -10.77 -10.23
C SER A 147 -8.33 -11.02 -11.48
N ASP A 148 -7.09 -10.51 -11.54
CA ASP A 148 -6.21 -10.65 -12.68
C ASP A 148 -5.46 -12.00 -12.68
N SER A 149 -5.26 -12.55 -13.87
CA SER A 149 -4.67 -13.88 -14.07
C SER A 149 -3.19 -13.93 -13.67
N ASP A 150 -2.45 -12.86 -13.89
CA ASP A 150 -1.00 -12.83 -13.64
C ASP A 150 -0.71 -12.84 -12.14
N THR A 151 -1.46 -12.08 -11.36
CA THR A 151 -1.39 -12.11 -9.90
C THR A 151 -1.80 -13.47 -9.35
N GLN A 152 -2.88 -14.07 -9.89
CA GLN A 152 -3.33 -15.41 -9.50
C GLN A 152 -2.24 -16.47 -9.77
N GLU A 153 -1.67 -16.47 -10.96
CA GLU A 153 -0.64 -17.42 -11.35
C GLU A 153 0.64 -17.23 -10.53
N TYR A 154 1.04 -15.97 -10.29
CA TYR A 154 2.20 -15.68 -9.47
C TYR A 154 2.07 -16.25 -8.05
N PHE A 155 0.98 -15.97 -7.36
CA PHE A 155 0.79 -16.45 -6.00
C PHE A 155 0.52 -17.94 -5.91
N SER A 156 -0.21 -18.51 -6.86
CA SER A 156 -0.40 -19.96 -6.96
C SER A 156 0.94 -20.69 -7.12
N ARG A 157 1.83 -20.18 -7.96
CA ARG A 157 3.19 -20.71 -8.14
C ARG A 157 4.03 -20.56 -6.89
N LEU A 158 3.96 -19.42 -6.21
CA LEU A 158 4.72 -19.13 -5.00
C LEU A 158 4.31 -20.04 -3.82
N ILE A 159 3.03 -20.40 -3.72
CA ILE A 159 2.51 -21.35 -2.73
C ILE A 159 3.06 -22.76 -2.98
N GLY A 160 3.23 -23.14 -4.25
CA GLY A 160 3.85 -24.37 -4.64
C GLY A 160 2.90 -25.46 -5.14
N GLU A 161 3.46 -26.65 -5.28
CA GLU A 161 2.79 -27.83 -5.83
C GLU A 161 2.87 -28.99 -4.85
N LYS A 162 1.91 -29.90 -4.94
CA LYS A 162 1.87 -31.18 -4.23
C LYS A 162 1.84 -32.35 -5.21
N GLU A 163 2.44 -33.43 -4.82
CA GLU A 163 2.33 -34.72 -5.57
C GLU A 163 0.98 -35.34 -5.29
N VAL A 164 0.30 -35.74 -6.34
CA VAL A 164 -0.97 -36.46 -6.28
C VAL A 164 -0.89 -37.72 -7.14
N TYR A 165 -1.50 -38.76 -6.65
CA TYR A 165 -1.58 -40.02 -7.40
C TYR A 165 -2.95 -40.15 -8.07
N ARG A 166 -2.98 -40.06 -9.39
CA ARG A 166 -4.20 -40.30 -10.18
C ARG A 166 -4.32 -41.79 -10.51
N LYS A 167 -5.47 -42.37 -10.21
CA LYS A 167 -5.82 -43.73 -10.62
C LYS A 167 -6.65 -43.63 -11.88
N ALA A 168 -6.12 -44.16 -12.98
CA ALA A 168 -6.90 -44.36 -14.19
C ALA A 168 -7.32 -45.83 -14.28
N VAL A 169 -8.61 -46.07 -14.45
CA VAL A 169 -9.18 -47.40 -14.65
C VAL A 169 -9.61 -47.49 -16.09
N SER A 170 -8.89 -48.30 -16.87
CA SER A 170 -9.28 -48.64 -18.25
C SER A 170 -9.95 -49.99 -18.27
N LYS A 171 -11.16 -50.09 -18.85
CA LYS A 171 -11.89 -51.32 -19.07
C LYS A 171 -11.87 -51.66 -20.56
N ASN A 172 -11.24 -52.77 -20.91
CA ASN A 172 -11.27 -53.31 -22.25
C ASN A 172 -11.91 -54.73 -22.22
N GLY A 173 -13.21 -54.81 -22.46
CA GLY A 173 -13.99 -56.03 -22.26
C GLY A 173 -14.00 -56.50 -20.80
N LYS A 174 -13.49 -57.71 -20.55
CA LYS A 174 -13.37 -58.30 -19.21
C LYS A 174 -12.06 -57.94 -18.47
N GLN A 175 -11.13 -57.24 -19.14
CA GLN A 175 -9.88 -56.85 -18.52
C GLN A 175 -9.99 -55.42 -17.93
N VAL A 176 -9.63 -55.29 -16.65
CA VAL A 176 -9.56 -54.02 -15.93
C VAL A 176 -8.09 -53.71 -15.66
N THR A 177 -7.57 -52.64 -16.25
CA THR A 177 -6.20 -52.18 -15.99
C THR A 177 -6.26 -50.96 -15.09
N ASN A 178 -5.61 -51.03 -13.94
CA ASN A 178 -5.45 -49.93 -13.01
C ASN A 178 -4.07 -49.30 -13.20
N THR A 179 -4.00 -48.11 -13.72
CA THR A 179 -2.76 -47.34 -13.86
C THR A 179 -2.71 -46.29 -12.78
N ARG A 180 -1.61 -46.24 -12.03
CA ARG A 180 -1.33 -45.20 -11.05
C ARG A 180 -0.27 -44.29 -11.63
N THR A 181 -0.63 -43.04 -11.89
CA THR A 181 0.27 -42.01 -12.44
C THR A 181 0.50 -40.94 -11.41
N GLU A 182 1.75 -40.60 -11.16
CA GLU A 182 2.13 -39.45 -10.36
C GLU A 182 1.91 -38.19 -11.19
N ALA A 183 1.28 -37.20 -10.56
CA ALA A 183 1.06 -35.88 -11.15
C ALA A 183 1.34 -34.81 -10.10
N LYS A 184 1.82 -33.66 -10.55
CA LYS A 184 1.97 -32.48 -9.69
C LYS A 184 0.74 -31.57 -9.87
N GLU A 185 0.16 -31.16 -8.78
CA GLU A 185 -0.96 -30.22 -8.78
C GLU A 185 -0.64 -29.01 -7.91
N ARG A 186 -1.10 -27.83 -8.31
CA ARG A 186 -1.02 -26.63 -7.48
C ARG A 186 -1.70 -26.87 -6.14
N ILE A 187 -1.05 -26.49 -5.04
CA ILE A 187 -1.64 -26.59 -3.70
C ILE A 187 -2.88 -25.69 -3.61
N VAL A 188 -2.78 -24.46 -4.12
CA VAL A 188 -3.89 -23.53 -4.31
C VAL A 188 -3.94 -23.16 -5.80
N PRO A 189 -4.92 -23.67 -6.55
CA PRO A 189 -5.08 -23.32 -7.96
C PRO A 189 -5.32 -21.81 -8.16
N PRO A 190 -4.87 -21.21 -9.29
CA PRO A 190 -5.07 -19.79 -9.57
C PRO A 190 -6.53 -19.33 -9.39
N ALA A 191 -7.48 -20.09 -9.92
CA ALA A 191 -8.90 -19.78 -9.82
C ALA A 191 -9.44 -19.76 -8.37
N GLU A 192 -8.81 -20.46 -7.43
CA GLU A 192 -9.21 -20.41 -6.02
C GLU A 192 -8.85 -19.06 -5.39
N LEU A 193 -7.73 -18.44 -5.82
CA LEU A 193 -7.33 -17.12 -5.34
C LEU A 193 -8.33 -16.02 -5.72
N ALA A 194 -9.05 -16.18 -6.84
CA ALA A 194 -10.15 -15.29 -7.20
C ALA A 194 -11.39 -15.47 -6.31
N ARG A 195 -11.54 -16.64 -5.69
CA ARG A 195 -12.76 -17.04 -4.96
C ARG A 195 -12.55 -17.18 -3.46
N LEU A 196 -11.58 -16.48 -2.89
CA LEU A 196 -11.26 -16.58 -1.47
C LEU A 196 -12.42 -16.17 -0.55
N GLY A 197 -13.33 -15.29 -0.99
CA GLY A 197 -14.50 -14.86 -0.20
C GLY A 197 -14.08 -14.32 1.18
N ARG A 198 -14.52 -14.97 2.24
CA ARG A 198 -14.16 -14.62 3.63
C ARG A 198 -12.75 -15.08 4.04
N HIS A 199 -12.00 -15.74 3.16
CA HIS A 199 -10.65 -16.20 3.46
C HIS A 199 -9.59 -15.29 2.84
N MET A 200 -8.38 -15.38 3.37
CA MET A 200 -7.17 -14.76 2.83
C MET A 200 -6.03 -15.76 2.90
N ILE A 201 -5.02 -15.57 2.07
CA ILE A 201 -3.77 -16.34 2.13
C ILE A 201 -2.67 -15.44 2.69
N LEU A 202 -2.01 -15.91 3.74
CA LEU A 202 -0.79 -15.31 4.26
C LEU A 202 0.39 -16.18 3.85
N LEU A 203 1.38 -15.58 3.20
CA LEU A 203 2.67 -16.18 2.90
C LEU A 203 3.71 -15.59 3.86
N ALA A 204 4.33 -16.43 4.65
CA ALA A 204 5.32 -16.06 5.65
C ALA A 204 6.31 -17.21 5.85
N GLU A 205 7.60 -16.90 5.94
CA GLU A 205 8.66 -17.88 6.29
C GLU A 205 8.66 -19.15 5.43
N GLY A 206 8.38 -19.00 4.13
CA GLY A 206 8.30 -20.12 3.20
C GLY A 206 7.07 -21.02 3.35
N LYS A 207 6.11 -20.63 4.18
CA LYS A 207 4.84 -21.34 4.40
C LYS A 207 3.67 -20.49 3.94
N TYR A 208 2.54 -21.13 3.70
CA TYR A 208 1.28 -20.44 3.47
C TYR A 208 0.25 -20.81 4.54
N TYR A 209 -0.61 -19.87 4.85
CA TYR A 209 -1.71 -20.03 5.82
C TYR A 209 -2.99 -19.52 5.20
N LYS A 210 -4.05 -20.33 5.23
CA LYS A 210 -5.40 -19.89 4.86
C LYS A 210 -6.09 -19.43 6.13
N LEU A 211 -6.37 -18.14 6.21
CA LEU A 211 -6.94 -17.47 7.37
C LEU A 211 -8.30 -16.89 7.03
N THR A 212 -9.11 -16.60 8.06
CA THR A 212 -10.38 -15.88 7.89
C THR A 212 -10.13 -14.37 7.96
N LYS A 213 -10.77 -13.60 7.06
CA LYS A 213 -10.74 -12.14 7.10
C LYS A 213 -11.52 -11.65 8.31
N ASN A 214 -10.93 -10.75 9.07
CA ASN A 214 -11.63 -10.00 10.11
C ASN A 214 -12.10 -8.67 9.52
N TYR A 215 -13.40 -8.51 9.33
CA TYR A 215 -13.95 -7.25 8.89
C TYR A 215 -14.09 -6.29 10.06
N TYR A 216 -13.60 -5.06 9.92
CA TYR A 216 -13.60 -4.06 10.99
C TYR A 216 -15.00 -3.76 11.55
N PHE A 217 -16.04 -3.88 10.70
CA PHE A 217 -17.43 -3.67 11.09
C PHE A 217 -18.06 -4.87 11.83
N GLU A 218 -17.38 -6.02 11.87
CA GLU A 218 -17.78 -7.21 12.65
C GLU A 218 -17.04 -7.28 14.00
N LEU A 219 -16.10 -6.36 14.27
CA LEU A 219 -15.34 -6.34 15.51
C LEU A 219 -16.06 -5.53 16.58
N ASP A 220 -15.87 -5.91 17.85
CA ASP A 220 -16.37 -5.16 19.02
C ASP A 220 -15.85 -3.71 19.07
N LEU A 221 -14.77 -3.43 18.31
CA LEU A 221 -14.20 -2.10 18.16
C LEU A 221 -14.99 -1.18 17.24
N TRP A 222 -16.00 -1.69 16.51
CA TRP A 222 -16.72 -0.92 15.48
C TRP A 222 -17.35 0.37 16.03
N ASP A 223 -17.93 0.32 17.22
CA ASP A 223 -18.52 1.50 17.85
C ASP A 223 -17.46 2.54 18.25
N ARG A 224 -16.25 2.10 18.61
CA ARG A 224 -15.12 3.01 18.87
C ARG A 224 -14.63 3.65 17.57
N VAL A 225 -14.53 2.87 16.48
CA VAL A 225 -14.14 3.37 15.16
C VAL A 225 -15.16 4.39 14.65
N LYS A 226 -16.46 4.12 14.75
CA LYS A 226 -17.52 5.08 14.40
C LYS A 226 -17.39 6.40 15.17
N LYS A 227 -17.17 6.33 16.49
CA LYS A 227 -16.96 7.53 17.30
C LYS A 227 -15.75 8.34 16.84
N CYS A 228 -14.64 7.67 16.48
CA CYS A 228 -13.45 8.33 15.95
C CYS A 228 -13.74 9.02 14.62
N ILE A 229 -14.42 8.32 13.69
CA ILE A 229 -14.80 8.88 12.37
C ILE A 229 -15.69 10.11 12.55
N ASN A 230 -16.73 10.02 13.38
CA ASN A 230 -17.65 11.12 13.64
C ASN A 230 -16.95 12.33 14.28
N ASN A 231 -15.98 12.09 15.18
CA ASN A 231 -15.19 13.16 15.77
C ASN A 231 -14.30 13.86 14.73
N LEU A 232 -13.67 13.10 13.83
CA LEU A 232 -12.86 13.67 12.75
C LEU A 232 -13.70 14.50 11.78
N SER A 233 -14.89 14.02 11.41
CA SER A 233 -15.82 14.77 10.55
C SER A 233 -16.25 16.08 11.20
N ARG A 234 -16.54 16.06 12.50
CA ARG A 234 -16.93 17.27 13.25
C ARG A 234 -15.81 18.30 13.33
N ILE A 235 -14.57 17.86 13.56
CA ILE A 235 -13.39 18.74 13.56
C ILE A 235 -13.20 19.39 12.18
N GLN A 236 -13.41 18.63 11.10
CA GLN A 236 -13.32 19.17 9.74
C GLN A 236 -14.42 20.22 9.46
N GLU A 237 -15.65 19.99 9.93
CA GLU A 237 -16.77 20.94 9.79
C GLU A 237 -16.53 22.21 10.61
N GLU A 238 -16.02 22.10 11.83
CA GLU A 238 -15.67 23.24 12.68
C GLU A 238 -14.55 24.09 12.04
N ASP A 239 -13.51 23.47 11.49
CA ASP A 239 -12.41 24.14 10.75
C ASP A 239 -12.90 24.87 9.48
N PHE A 240 -13.93 24.30 8.81
CA PHE A 240 -14.54 24.94 7.63
C PHE A 240 -15.45 26.11 8.02
N SER A 241 -16.17 26.03 9.14
CA SER A 241 -17.06 27.08 9.59
C SER A 241 -16.30 28.30 10.12
N GLU A 242 -15.20 28.09 10.85
CA GLU A 242 -14.32 29.19 11.30
C GLU A 242 -13.66 29.94 10.13
N LYS A 243 -13.25 29.21 9.07
CA LYS A 243 -12.66 29.84 7.87
C LYS A 243 -13.65 30.70 7.10
N ASN A 244 -14.92 30.29 7.03
CA ASN A 244 -15.97 31.07 6.37
C ASN A 244 -16.38 32.31 7.18
N THR A 245 -16.27 32.26 8.50
CA THR A 245 -16.59 33.41 9.38
C THR A 245 -15.50 34.47 9.31
N LEU A 246 -14.23 34.07 9.18
CA LEU A 246 -13.10 34.98 9.05
C LEU A 246 -13.04 35.71 7.68
N SER A 247 -13.49 35.04 6.60
CA SER A 247 -13.52 35.63 5.26
C SER A 247 -14.64 36.67 5.08
N LEU A 248 -15.71 36.60 5.87
CA LEU A 248 -16.83 37.58 5.83
C LEU A 248 -16.57 38.83 6.67
N THR A 249 -15.56 38.82 7.55
CA THR A 249 -15.21 40.01 8.37
C THR A 249 -14.15 40.89 7.74
N ASP A 250 -13.40 40.39 6.75
CA ASP A 250 -12.34 41.18 6.06
C ASP A 250 -12.84 41.96 4.82
N GLU A 251 -14.08 41.74 4.35
CA GLU A 251 -14.66 42.51 3.24
C GLU A 251 -15.41 43.78 3.67
N ASN A 252 -15.43 44.11 4.98
CA ASN A 252 -16.11 45.29 5.51
C ASN A 252 -15.18 46.26 6.26
N LYS A 253 -13.93 46.42 5.78
CA LYS A 253 -13.07 47.53 6.26
C LYS A 253 -12.42 48.27 5.11
#